data_dc3deb346fd6c3eb44e87fb184159974
#
_entry.id   dc3deb346fd6c3eb44e87fb184159974
#
_cell.length_a   1.000
_cell.length_b   1.000
_cell.length_c   1.000
_cell.angle_alpha   90.00
_cell.angle_beta   90.00
_cell.angle_gamma   90.00
#
_symmetry.space_group_name_H-M   'P 1'
#
loop_
_entity.id
_entity.type
_entity.pdbx_description
1 polymer ?
#
loop_
_entity_poly.entity_id
_entity_poly.type
_entity_poly.pdbx_seq_one_letter_code
_entity_poly.pdbx_strand_id
1 'polypeptide(L)'
;MERYMILIRTDGTGRLIRCDDGDTCKLETLQQLVGGLIETADCCLEPGWAREPVDSIRLIVNEEGLLQELPVNWKAMELYQYGYMSGIVGTAVLAAARGDELIGFAKPVCETICAEWGIRLGGEEA
;
A
#
# COMPACT_ATOMS: atom_id res chain seq x y z
N MET A 1 11.26 -5.95 15.92
CA MET A 1 10.56 -6.73 14.92
C MET A 1 10.48 -5.94 13.61
N GLU A 2 10.78 -6.59 12.49
CA GLU A 2 10.69 -5.93 11.19
C GLU A 2 9.25 -5.77 10.75
N ARG A 3 8.98 -4.65 10.12
CA ARG A 3 7.66 -4.31 9.60
C ARG A 3 7.77 -4.04 8.12
N TYR A 4 6.68 -4.30 7.41
CA TYR A 4 6.66 -4.19 5.96
C TYR A 4 5.38 -3.51 5.51
N MET A 5 5.48 -2.73 4.44
CA MET A 5 4.31 -2.26 3.69
C MET A 5 4.23 -3.09 2.42
N ILE A 6 3.07 -3.10 1.78
CA ILE A 6 2.87 -3.91 0.57
C ILE A 6 2.80 -2.98 -0.62
N LEU A 7 3.79 -3.06 -1.49
CA LEU A 7 3.79 -2.33 -2.75
C LEU A 7 2.94 -3.12 -3.75
N ILE A 8 2.06 -2.42 -4.46
CA ILE A 8 1.16 -3.03 -5.44
C ILE A 8 1.42 -2.36 -6.79
N ARG A 9 1.89 -3.15 -7.74
CA ARG A 9 2.21 -2.64 -9.08
C ARG A 9 0.98 -2.67 -9.96
N THR A 10 1.04 -1.90 -11.05
CA THR A 10 -0.09 -1.79 -11.98
C THR A 10 -0.37 -3.10 -12.70
N ASP A 11 0.57 -4.03 -12.72
CA ASP A 11 0.34 -5.35 -13.32
C ASP A 11 -0.26 -6.35 -12.33
N GLY A 12 -0.59 -5.91 -11.12
CA GLY A 12 -1.21 -6.77 -10.12
C GLY A 12 -0.25 -7.53 -9.24
N THR A 13 1.04 -7.43 -9.50
CA THR A 13 2.04 -8.05 -8.62
C THR A 13 2.39 -7.11 -7.49
N GLY A 14 3.01 -7.62 -6.45
CA GLY A 14 3.40 -6.82 -5.32
C GLY A 14 4.79 -7.15 -4.81
N ARG A 15 5.22 -6.37 -3.87
CA ARG A 15 6.50 -6.57 -3.21
C ARG A 15 6.38 -6.06 -1.78
N LEU A 16 7.03 -6.74 -0.85
CA LEU A 16 7.08 -6.27 0.53
C LEU A 16 8.20 -5.25 0.65
N ILE A 17 7.86 -4.08 1.21
CA ILE A 17 8.81 -2.99 1.42
C ILE A 17 9.11 -2.95 2.91
N ARG A 18 10.35 -3.25 3.26
CA ARG A 18 10.75 -3.20 4.65
C ARG A 18 10.75 -1.75 5.13
N CYS A 19 10.16 -1.53 6.30
CA CYS A 19 10.12 -0.19 6.89
C CYS A 19 11.54 0.20 7.28
N ASP A 20 11.96 1.39 6.85
CA ASP A 20 13.33 1.85 6.99
C ASP A 20 13.49 2.86 8.13
N ASP A 21 12.44 3.06 8.92
CA ASP A 21 12.47 4.00 10.04
C ASP A 21 11.57 3.45 11.16
N GLY A 22 12.02 2.36 11.79
CA GLY A 22 11.23 1.69 12.82
C GLY A 22 10.00 1.01 12.22
N ASP A 23 8.82 1.46 12.63
CA ASP A 23 7.56 0.92 12.11
C ASP A 23 7.11 1.59 10.84
N THR A 24 7.80 2.63 10.39
CA THR A 24 7.37 3.46 9.27
C THR A 24 8.40 3.44 8.15
N CYS A 25 7.98 3.88 6.97
CA CYS A 25 8.92 4.22 5.91
C CYS A 25 9.12 5.74 5.90
N LYS A 26 10.33 6.16 5.57
CA LYS A 26 10.61 7.58 5.43
C LYS A 26 9.77 8.15 4.30
N LEU A 27 9.42 9.41 4.42
CA LEU A 27 8.63 10.08 3.39
C LEU A 27 9.29 9.98 2.02
N GLU A 28 10.60 10.18 1.97
CA GLU A 28 11.34 10.09 0.72
C GLU A 28 11.21 8.71 0.08
N THR A 29 11.23 7.65 0.90
CA THR A 29 11.06 6.30 0.40
C THR A 29 9.69 6.13 -0.25
N LEU A 30 8.64 6.59 0.43
CA LEU A 30 7.29 6.48 -0.11
C LEU A 30 7.13 7.28 -1.38
N GLN A 31 7.71 8.48 -1.42
CA GLN A 31 7.65 9.32 -2.63
C GLN A 31 8.35 8.66 -3.80
N GLN A 32 9.47 8.02 -3.56
CA GLN A 32 10.17 7.29 -4.62
C GLN A 32 9.35 6.12 -5.13
N LEU A 33 8.70 5.40 -4.23
CA LEU A 33 7.93 4.22 -4.62
C LEU A 33 6.74 4.58 -5.50
N VAL A 34 6.04 5.66 -5.19
CA VAL A 34 4.87 6.06 -5.97
C VAL A 34 5.20 7.04 -7.09
N GLY A 35 6.41 7.58 -7.09
CA GLY A 35 6.87 8.46 -8.17
C GLY A 35 6.49 9.92 -8.02
N GLY A 36 6.21 10.39 -6.81
CA GLY A 36 5.85 11.78 -6.58
C GLY A 36 5.31 12.00 -5.18
N LEU A 37 4.68 13.13 -4.99
CA LEU A 37 4.06 13.44 -3.71
C LEU A 37 2.99 12.41 -3.37
N ILE A 38 2.86 12.07 -2.10
CA ILE A 38 1.93 11.03 -1.68
C ILE A 38 0.62 11.62 -1.17
N GLU A 39 -0.45 10.84 -1.34
CA GLU A 39 -1.68 11.03 -0.61
C GLU A 39 -2.18 9.67 -0.18
N THR A 40 -3.10 9.64 0.78
CA THR A 40 -3.68 8.38 1.22
C THR A 40 -5.12 8.28 0.77
N ALA A 41 -5.53 7.06 0.44
CA ALA A 41 -6.89 6.78 -0.01
C ALA A 41 -7.49 5.73 0.92
N ASP A 42 -8.81 5.77 1.06
CA ASP A 42 -9.52 4.84 1.93
C ASP A 42 -9.48 3.43 1.35
N CYS A 43 -9.18 2.48 2.23
CA CYS A 43 -9.08 1.08 1.84
C CYS A 43 -10.28 0.32 2.39
N CYS A 44 -10.75 -0.67 1.66
CA CYS A 44 -11.88 -1.47 2.10
C CYS A 44 -11.53 -2.48 3.18
N LEU A 45 -10.24 -2.70 3.45
CA LEU A 45 -9.83 -3.64 4.48
C LEU A 45 -10.14 -3.08 5.86
N GLU A 46 -10.80 -3.89 6.70
CA GLU A 46 -11.08 -3.52 8.07
C GLU A 46 -9.79 -3.49 8.88
N PRO A 47 -9.71 -2.65 9.93
CA PRO A 47 -8.48 -2.59 10.75
C PRO A 47 -8.05 -3.94 11.32
N GLY A 48 -9.00 -4.85 11.54
CA GLY A 48 -8.66 -6.17 12.09
C GLY A 48 -7.70 -6.97 11.22
N TRP A 49 -7.60 -6.66 9.94
CA TRP A 49 -6.64 -7.35 9.08
C TRP A 49 -5.20 -7.14 9.53
N ALA A 50 -4.91 -6.02 10.23
CA ALA A 50 -3.56 -5.74 10.72
C ALA A 50 -3.16 -6.65 11.87
N ARG A 51 -4.15 -7.26 12.56
CA ARG A 51 -3.94 -8.14 13.69
C ARG A 51 -3.23 -7.48 14.86
N GLU A 52 -3.39 -6.16 14.96
CA GLU A 52 -2.89 -5.35 16.06
C GLU A 52 -3.69 -4.06 16.04
N PRO A 53 -3.68 -3.29 17.13
CA PRO A 53 -4.47 -2.06 17.17
C PRO A 53 -3.96 -1.02 16.17
N VAL A 54 -4.82 -0.69 15.21
CA VAL A 54 -4.57 0.38 14.25
C VAL A 54 -5.89 1.09 14.02
N ASP A 55 -5.82 2.32 13.50
CA ASP A 55 -7.03 3.10 13.26
C ASP A 55 -7.69 2.71 11.95
N SER A 56 -6.90 2.44 10.93
CA SER A 56 -7.42 2.07 9.61
C SER A 56 -6.29 1.46 8.78
N ILE A 57 -6.67 0.90 7.64
CA ILE A 57 -5.71 0.46 6.63
C ILE A 57 -5.90 1.38 5.43
N ARG A 58 -4.80 1.86 4.85
CA ARG A 58 -4.83 2.91 3.85
C ARG A 58 -4.00 2.52 2.64
N LEU A 59 -4.38 3.08 1.49
CA LEU A 59 -3.57 3.01 0.28
C LEU A 59 -2.79 4.31 0.15
N ILE A 60 -1.51 4.22 -0.12
CA ILE A 60 -0.64 5.38 -0.37
C ILE A 60 -0.44 5.44 -1.87
N VAL A 61 -0.76 6.58 -2.47
CA VAL A 61 -0.76 6.74 -3.93
C VAL A 61 -0.08 8.04 -4.31
N ASN A 62 0.25 8.18 -5.58
CA ASN A 62 0.80 9.41 -6.12
C ASN A 62 -0.31 10.45 -6.21
N GLU A 63 -0.12 11.58 -5.54
CA GLU A 63 -1.10 12.64 -5.47
C GLU A 63 -1.46 13.19 -6.85
N GLU A 64 -0.52 13.15 -7.79
CA GLU A 64 -0.71 13.70 -9.12
C GLU A 64 -0.73 12.62 -10.19
N GLY A 65 -1.06 11.38 -9.81
CA GLY A 65 -1.02 10.28 -10.76
C GLY A 65 -1.88 10.49 -11.99
N LEU A 66 -3.07 11.04 -11.83
CA LEU A 66 -3.94 11.31 -12.98
C LEU A 66 -3.35 12.37 -13.90
N LEU A 67 -2.76 13.42 -13.33
CA LEU A 67 -2.11 14.46 -14.13
C LEU A 67 -0.91 13.93 -14.87
N GLN A 68 -0.22 12.94 -14.29
CA GLN A 68 0.95 12.33 -14.92
C GLN A 68 0.55 11.20 -15.87
N GLU A 69 -0.75 10.93 -16.00
CA GLU A 69 -1.28 9.91 -16.90
C GLU A 69 -0.69 8.53 -16.62
N LEU A 70 -0.53 8.20 -15.33
CA LEU A 70 -0.04 6.89 -14.96
C LEU A 70 -1.08 5.80 -15.27
N PRO A 71 -0.62 4.58 -15.54
CA PRO A 71 -1.57 3.50 -15.86
C PRO A 71 -2.46 3.15 -14.67
N VAL A 72 -3.66 2.66 -14.98
CA VAL A 72 -4.62 2.26 -13.96
C VAL A 72 -4.06 1.08 -13.16
N ASN A 73 -4.25 1.12 -11.85
CA ASN A 73 -3.86 0.03 -10.96
C ASN A 73 -5.11 -0.74 -10.54
N TRP A 74 -5.46 -1.76 -11.33
CA TRP A 74 -6.69 -2.50 -11.12
C TRP A 74 -6.70 -3.24 -9.78
N LYS A 75 -5.56 -3.78 -9.36
CA LYS A 75 -5.48 -4.48 -8.09
C LYS A 75 -5.70 -3.53 -6.91
N ALA A 76 -5.08 -2.35 -6.95
CA ALA A 76 -5.31 -1.35 -5.91
C ALA A 76 -6.76 -0.89 -5.90
N MET A 77 -7.40 -0.81 -7.06
CA MET A 77 -8.81 -0.44 -7.11
C MET A 77 -9.71 -1.47 -6.45
N GLU A 78 -9.34 -2.75 -6.46
CA GLU A 78 -10.08 -3.77 -5.73
C GLU A 78 -10.06 -3.51 -4.22
N LEU A 79 -8.99 -2.91 -3.74
CA LEU A 79 -8.81 -2.59 -2.32
C LEU A 79 -9.33 -1.21 -1.95
N TYR A 80 -9.60 -0.38 -2.94
CA TYR A 80 -10.08 0.98 -2.70
C TYR A 80 -11.53 0.93 -2.22
N GLN A 81 -11.83 1.66 -1.14
CA GLN A 81 -13.15 1.59 -0.51
C GLN A 81 -14.28 1.95 -1.48
N TYR A 82 -14.02 2.88 -2.38
CA TYR A 82 -15.03 3.35 -3.32
C TYR A 82 -15.00 2.61 -4.66
N GLY A 83 -14.20 1.57 -4.75
CA GLY A 83 -14.13 0.71 -5.92
C GLY A 83 -13.75 1.47 -7.17
N TYR A 84 -14.58 1.37 -8.21
CA TYR A 84 -14.26 1.96 -9.50
C TYR A 84 -14.81 3.35 -9.68
N MET A 85 -15.31 3.98 -8.63
CA MET A 85 -15.89 5.32 -8.76
C MET A 85 -14.83 6.37 -9.06
N SER A 86 -13.60 6.13 -8.65
CA SER A 86 -12.53 7.05 -8.99
C SER A 86 -11.27 6.20 -9.15
N GLY A 87 -10.43 6.54 -10.09
CA GLY A 87 -9.32 5.66 -10.45
C GLY A 87 -8.16 5.74 -9.48
N ILE A 88 -7.59 4.57 -9.20
CA ILE A 88 -6.26 4.49 -8.58
C ILE A 88 -5.29 4.21 -9.71
N VAL A 89 -4.32 5.08 -9.92
CA VAL A 89 -3.37 4.93 -11.01
C VAL A 89 -1.95 4.91 -10.45
N GLY A 90 -1.07 4.22 -11.16
CA GLY A 90 0.32 4.09 -10.75
C GLY A 90 0.50 3.09 -9.62
N THR A 91 1.73 2.97 -9.16
CA THR A 91 2.07 2.09 -8.05
C THR A 91 1.42 2.59 -6.76
N ALA A 92 0.87 1.66 -5.98
CA ALA A 92 0.26 1.98 -4.69
C ALA A 92 0.97 1.20 -3.59
N VAL A 93 0.86 1.69 -2.35
CA VAL A 93 1.45 1.02 -1.20
C VAL A 93 0.36 0.87 -0.13
N LEU A 94 0.21 -0.34 0.40
CA LEU A 94 -0.76 -0.62 1.45
C LEU A 94 -0.06 -0.55 2.80
N ALA A 95 -0.64 0.20 3.72
CA ALA A 95 -0.10 0.41 5.05
C ALA A 95 -1.23 0.59 6.04
N ALA A 96 -0.91 0.55 7.34
CA ALA A 96 -1.87 0.86 8.38
C ALA A 96 -1.65 2.28 8.88
N ALA A 97 -2.71 2.89 9.38
CA ALA A 97 -2.63 4.21 10.01
C ALA A 97 -2.83 4.05 11.51
N ARG A 98 -1.97 4.68 12.29
CA ARG A 98 -2.08 4.70 13.74
C ARG A 98 -1.68 6.09 14.23
N GLY A 99 -2.67 6.85 14.72
CA GLY A 99 -2.45 8.26 15.03
C GLY A 99 -2.08 8.99 13.75
N ASP A 100 -0.98 9.72 13.79
CA ASP A 100 -0.52 10.50 12.65
C ASP A 100 0.45 9.71 11.77
N GLU A 101 0.69 8.44 12.07
CA GLU A 101 1.72 7.66 11.37
C GLU A 101 1.12 6.62 10.45
N LEU A 102 1.82 6.39 9.33
CA LEU A 102 1.57 5.25 8.46
C LEU A 102 2.61 4.20 8.81
N ILE A 103 2.14 3.04 9.24
CA ILE A 103 3.02 1.98 9.74
C ILE A 103 2.91 0.73 8.88
N GLY A 104 3.94 -0.07 8.93
CA GLY A 104 3.94 -1.36 8.25
C GLY A 104 3.28 -2.44 9.09
N PHE A 105 3.16 -3.61 8.50
CA PHE A 105 2.58 -4.81 9.12
C PHE A 105 3.68 -5.81 9.46
N ALA A 106 3.37 -6.73 10.37
CA ALA A 106 4.21 -7.91 10.54
C ALA A 106 4.20 -8.72 9.22
N LYS A 107 5.30 -9.36 8.92
CA LYS A 107 5.42 -10.07 7.64
C LYS A 107 4.32 -11.12 7.42
N PRO A 108 3.96 -11.96 8.42
CA PRO A 108 2.88 -12.92 8.20
C PRO A 108 1.56 -12.26 7.85
N VAL A 109 1.29 -11.06 8.37
CA VAL A 109 0.08 -10.32 8.03
C VAL A 109 0.12 -9.92 6.57
N CYS A 110 1.27 -9.42 6.09
CA CYS A 110 1.43 -9.09 4.68
C CYS A 110 1.15 -10.29 3.79
N GLU A 111 1.69 -11.43 4.17
CA GLU A 111 1.52 -12.66 3.38
C GLU A 111 0.06 -13.09 3.34
N THR A 112 -0.64 -12.97 4.48
CA THR A 112 -2.05 -13.31 4.54
C THR A 112 -2.88 -12.38 3.65
N ILE A 113 -2.63 -11.09 3.72
CA ILE A 113 -3.35 -10.11 2.90
C ILE A 113 -3.10 -10.40 1.42
N CYS A 114 -1.84 -10.61 1.04
CA CYS A 114 -1.52 -10.87 -0.36
C CYS A 114 -2.18 -12.14 -0.86
N ALA A 115 -2.18 -13.21 -0.06
CA ALA A 115 -2.81 -14.46 -0.46
C ALA A 115 -4.31 -14.28 -0.61
N GLU A 116 -4.94 -13.57 0.30
CA GLU A 116 -6.38 -13.43 0.33
C GLU A 116 -6.87 -12.55 -0.83
N TRP A 117 -6.10 -11.53 -1.20
CA TRP A 117 -6.52 -10.57 -2.20
C TRP A 117 -5.87 -10.77 -3.56
N GLY A 118 -5.14 -11.88 -3.71
CA GLY A 118 -4.58 -12.24 -5.01
C GLY A 118 -3.45 -11.33 -5.46
N ILE A 119 -2.69 -10.79 -4.52
CA ILE A 119 -1.51 -10.00 -4.85
C ILE A 119 -0.34 -10.96 -4.92
N ARG A 120 0.16 -11.23 -6.13
CA ARG A 120 1.26 -12.16 -6.30
C ARG A 120 2.57 -11.43 -6.01
N LEU A 121 3.26 -11.87 -4.95
CA LEU A 121 4.53 -11.25 -4.60
C LEU A 121 5.57 -11.61 -5.64
N GLY A 122 6.16 -10.60 -6.23
CA GLY A 122 7.18 -10.75 -7.25
C GLY A 122 8.49 -11.12 -6.62
N GLY A 123 9.24 -11.84 -7.33
CA GLY A 123 10.44 -12.34 -6.80
C GLY A 123 11.47 -11.35 -6.51
N GLU A 124 11.65 -10.48 -6.62
CA GLU A 124 12.66 -9.82 -6.31
C GLU A 124 12.76 -8.95 -5.61
N GLU A 125 13.15 -8.94 -5.10
CA GLU A 125 13.27 -8.17 -4.49
C GLU A 125 14.11 -7.48 -4.44
N ALA A 126 14.16 -7.20 -4.49
CA ALA A 126 15.09 -6.45 -4.71
C ALA A 126 15.74 -5.73 -4.00
#